data_43bd4ae408e010ff3c03c35a433bb995
#
_entry.id   43bd4ae408e010ff3c03c35a433bb995
#
_cell.length_a   1.000
_cell.length_b   1.000
_cell.length_c   1.000
_cell.angle_alpha   90.00
_cell.angle_beta   90.00
_cell.angle_gamma   90.00
#
_symmetry.space_group_name_H-M   'P 1'
#
loop_
_entity.id
_entity.type
_entity.pdbx_description
1 polymer ?
#
loop_
_entity_poly.entity_id
_entity_poly.type
_entity_poly.pdbx_seq_one_letter_code
_entity_poly.pdbx_strand_id
1 'polypeptide(L)'
;EFLQEKSLILKVNLNQNNILNILNARSNINDALILYASEKFNILNDEISLIAVGGYGRKEFYPKSDTDLLILINDQKKDQHKKNISHFLAYLWDIGIEVSHSTRTIKECITEGSRDISIATTLLESRYISGSKKMFENLIKTIDESKSFWSNKDFYQEKVDEQIKRHLQFNNTAYNLEPDIKNGPGSLRDLHTIFWLCKKF
;
A
#
# COMPACT_ATOMS: atom_id res chain seq x y z
N GLU A 1 -8.60 6.34 -25.60
CA GLU A 1 -8.37 4.86 -25.60
C GLU A 1 -8.29 4.36 -24.16
N PHE A 2 -7.42 4.91 -23.30
CA PHE A 2 -7.18 4.52 -21.93
C PHE A 2 -8.38 4.73 -20.97
N LEU A 3 -9.10 5.86 -21.05
CA LEU A 3 -10.33 6.10 -20.27
C LEU A 3 -11.46 5.15 -20.69
N GLN A 4 -11.42 4.63 -21.94
CA GLN A 4 -12.35 3.60 -22.41
C GLN A 4 -12.03 2.23 -21.81
N GLU A 5 -10.76 1.84 -21.67
CA GLU A 5 -10.36 0.60 -21.00
C GLU A 5 -10.70 0.63 -19.50
N LYS A 6 -10.47 1.77 -18.82
CA LYS A 6 -10.91 1.95 -17.42
C LYS A 6 -12.43 1.78 -17.27
N SER A 7 -13.22 2.25 -18.27
CA SER A 7 -14.68 2.07 -18.28
C SER A 7 -15.12 0.65 -18.63
N LEU A 8 -14.35 -0.06 -19.47
CA LEU A 8 -14.61 -1.45 -19.82
C LEU A 8 -14.40 -2.40 -18.64
N ILE A 9 -13.36 -2.15 -17.84
CA ILE A 9 -13.06 -2.93 -16.64
C ILE A 9 -14.13 -2.74 -15.56
N LEU A 10 -14.71 -1.52 -15.48
CA LEU A 10 -15.87 -1.26 -14.62
C LEU A 10 -17.15 -1.95 -15.13
N LYS A 11 -17.20 -2.28 -16.43
CA LYS A 11 -18.32 -2.98 -17.11
C LYS A 11 -18.13 -4.48 -17.24
N VAL A 12 -16.94 -5.02 -16.92
CA VAL A 12 -16.76 -6.47 -16.83
C VAL A 12 -17.76 -6.98 -15.80
N ASN A 13 -18.77 -7.64 -16.30
CA ASN A 13 -19.88 -8.19 -15.54
C ASN A 13 -19.38 -8.83 -14.25
N LEU A 14 -19.86 -8.32 -13.14
CA LEU A 14 -19.81 -8.93 -11.81
C LEU A 14 -20.58 -10.26 -11.78
N ASN A 15 -20.53 -11.04 -12.85
CA ASN A 15 -21.07 -12.38 -12.88
C ASN A 15 -20.24 -13.28 -11.97
N GLN A 16 -20.71 -13.28 -10.78
CA GLN A 16 -20.68 -14.24 -9.66
C GLN A 16 -19.41 -15.07 -9.35
N ASN A 17 -18.40 -15.19 -10.18
CA ASN A 17 -17.39 -16.21 -9.91
C ASN A 17 -15.97 -15.76 -9.68
N ASN A 18 -15.62 -14.46 -9.72
CA ASN A 18 -14.22 -14.13 -9.40
C ASN A 18 -13.92 -12.65 -9.13
N ILE A 19 -14.42 -12.11 -8.03
CA ILE A 19 -14.03 -10.76 -7.55
C ILE A 19 -12.50 -10.62 -7.46
N LEU A 20 -11.79 -11.68 -7.02
CA LEU A 20 -10.34 -11.66 -6.90
C LEU A 20 -9.65 -11.48 -8.26
N ASN A 21 -10.16 -12.09 -9.34
CA ASN A 21 -9.63 -11.89 -10.68
C ASN A 21 -9.82 -10.45 -11.17
N ILE A 22 -10.97 -9.85 -10.85
CA ILE A 22 -11.25 -8.46 -11.19
C ILE A 22 -10.30 -7.51 -10.45
N LEU A 23 -10.12 -7.71 -9.14
CA LEU A 23 -9.20 -6.90 -8.33
C LEU A 23 -7.75 -7.06 -8.79
N ASN A 24 -7.33 -8.29 -9.13
CA ASN A 24 -6.01 -8.56 -9.69
C ASN A 24 -5.82 -7.88 -11.05
N ALA A 25 -6.79 -7.98 -11.97
CA ALA A 25 -6.73 -7.33 -13.27
C ALA A 25 -6.64 -5.80 -13.13
N ARG A 26 -7.44 -5.20 -12.24
CA ARG A 26 -7.36 -3.77 -11.93
C ARG A 26 -5.99 -3.36 -11.40
N SER A 27 -5.43 -4.15 -10.45
CA SER A 27 -4.10 -3.90 -9.93
C SER A 27 -3.03 -3.97 -11.01
N ASN A 28 -3.10 -4.97 -11.90
CA ASN A 28 -2.13 -5.13 -12.99
C ASN A 28 -2.19 -3.98 -13.99
N ILE A 29 -3.38 -3.46 -14.31
CA ILE A 29 -3.53 -2.29 -15.19
C ILE A 29 -2.96 -1.05 -14.52
N ASN A 30 -3.23 -0.86 -13.24
CA ASN A 30 -2.66 0.27 -12.50
C ASN A 30 -1.13 0.16 -12.42
N ASP A 31 -0.58 -1.05 -12.22
CA ASP A 31 0.86 -1.32 -12.27
C ASP A 31 1.46 -0.92 -13.63
N ALA A 32 0.80 -1.30 -14.75
CA ALA A 32 1.24 -0.95 -16.10
C ALA A 32 1.27 0.57 -16.34
N LEU A 33 0.31 1.30 -15.78
CA LEU A 33 0.27 2.75 -15.88
C LEU A 33 1.36 3.44 -15.07
N ILE A 34 1.59 2.96 -13.85
CA ILE A 34 2.68 3.45 -13.00
C ILE A 34 4.01 3.18 -13.71
N LEU A 35 4.18 2.00 -14.30
CA LEU A 35 5.37 1.65 -15.08
C LEU A 35 5.57 2.62 -16.25
N TYR A 36 4.55 2.81 -17.08
CA TYR A 36 4.60 3.74 -18.21
C TYR A 36 4.95 5.17 -17.77
N ALA A 37 4.30 5.68 -16.72
CA ALA A 37 4.59 7.01 -16.20
C ALA A 37 6.01 7.09 -15.64
N SER A 38 6.49 6.06 -14.96
CA SER A 38 7.84 6.04 -14.38
C SER A 38 8.94 6.04 -15.44
N GLU A 39 8.74 5.37 -16.57
CA GLU A 39 9.61 5.43 -17.75
C GLU A 39 9.60 6.84 -18.36
N LYS A 40 8.41 7.41 -18.58
CA LYS A 40 8.23 8.74 -19.17
C LYS A 40 8.96 9.85 -18.38
N PHE A 41 9.01 9.76 -17.08
CA PHE A 41 9.64 10.75 -16.21
C PHE A 41 11.05 10.36 -15.71
N ASN A 42 11.63 9.30 -16.28
CA ASN A 42 12.99 8.84 -15.98
C ASN A 42 13.24 8.60 -14.48
N ILE A 43 12.26 7.97 -13.79
CA ILE A 43 12.44 7.58 -12.39
C ILE A 43 12.82 6.11 -12.22
N LEU A 44 12.85 5.34 -13.31
CA LEU A 44 13.32 3.95 -13.30
C LEU A 44 14.85 3.92 -13.39
N ASN A 45 15.47 3.73 -12.25
CA ASN A 45 16.91 3.56 -12.13
C ASN A 45 17.23 2.70 -10.89
N ASP A 46 18.52 2.41 -10.67
CA ASP A 46 18.97 1.61 -9.52
C ASP A 46 18.89 2.35 -8.16
N GLU A 47 18.51 3.63 -8.17
CA GLU A 47 18.45 4.50 -6.99
C GLU A 47 17.02 4.67 -6.44
N ILE A 48 15.99 4.19 -7.19
CA ILE A 48 14.58 4.28 -6.82
C ILE A 48 13.91 2.92 -6.97
N SER A 49 13.04 2.56 -6.03
CA SER A 49 12.13 1.43 -6.15
C SER A 49 10.69 1.88 -5.91
N LEU A 50 9.78 1.54 -6.82
CA LEU A 50 8.35 1.78 -6.69
C LEU A 50 7.68 0.55 -6.08
N ILE A 51 6.98 0.76 -4.99
CA ILE A 51 6.43 -0.30 -4.15
C ILE A 51 4.96 0.01 -3.89
N ALA A 52 4.08 -0.92 -4.24
CA ALA A 52 2.68 -0.89 -3.82
C ALA A 52 2.59 -1.29 -2.35
N VAL A 53 1.77 -0.57 -1.59
CA VAL A 53 1.57 -0.82 -0.16
C VAL A 53 0.08 -0.83 0.18
N GLY A 54 -0.28 -1.20 1.40
CA GLY A 54 -1.67 -1.23 1.84
C GLY A 54 -2.56 -2.15 0.99
N GLY A 55 -3.81 -1.74 0.72
CA GLY A 55 -4.75 -2.49 -0.10
C GLY A 55 -4.24 -2.74 -1.53
N TYR A 56 -3.55 -1.77 -2.10
CA TYR A 56 -2.92 -1.89 -3.41
C TYR A 56 -1.76 -2.92 -3.39
N GLY A 57 -0.99 -2.96 -2.31
CA GLY A 57 0.06 -3.96 -2.10
C GLY A 57 -0.49 -5.39 -2.06
N ARG A 58 -1.65 -5.61 -1.43
CA ARG A 58 -2.35 -6.91 -1.37
C ARG A 58 -3.08 -7.28 -2.66
N LYS A 59 -3.08 -6.42 -3.68
CA LYS A 59 -3.91 -6.52 -4.90
C LYS A 59 -5.43 -6.47 -4.62
N GLU A 60 -5.83 -5.90 -3.51
CA GLU A 60 -7.22 -5.61 -3.16
C GLU A 60 -7.62 -4.20 -3.66
N PHE A 61 -7.47 -3.96 -4.96
CA PHE A 61 -7.66 -2.65 -5.57
C PHE A 61 -9.12 -2.46 -6.00
N TYR A 62 -9.97 -2.08 -5.05
CA TYR A 62 -11.40 -1.80 -5.26
C TYR A 62 -11.63 -0.54 -6.12
N PRO A 63 -12.82 -0.36 -6.73
CA PRO A 63 -13.10 0.75 -7.65
C PRO A 63 -12.84 2.15 -7.11
N LYS A 64 -12.94 2.37 -5.82
CA LYS A 64 -12.70 3.66 -5.14
C LYS A 64 -11.52 3.61 -4.17
N SER A 65 -10.63 2.65 -4.35
CA SER A 65 -9.39 2.60 -3.57
C SER A 65 -8.36 3.54 -4.14
N ASP A 66 -7.64 4.22 -3.26
CA ASP A 66 -6.46 4.99 -3.60
C ASP A 66 -5.32 4.07 -4.03
N THR A 67 -4.42 4.60 -4.84
CA THR A 67 -3.17 3.94 -5.18
C THR A 67 -2.13 4.27 -4.12
N ASP A 68 -1.97 3.39 -3.14
CA ASP A 68 -0.97 3.56 -2.08
C ASP A 68 0.43 3.20 -2.60
N LEU A 69 1.31 4.20 -2.73
CA LEU A 69 2.64 4.07 -3.33
C LEU A 69 3.75 4.50 -2.36
N LEU A 70 4.68 3.60 -2.09
CA LEU A 70 5.95 3.91 -1.46
C LEU A 70 7.02 4.07 -2.54
N ILE A 71 7.62 5.24 -2.62
CA ILE A 71 8.79 5.56 -3.44
C ILE A 71 10.01 5.40 -2.54
N LEU A 72 10.65 4.25 -2.62
CA LEU A 72 11.87 3.98 -1.89
C LEU A 72 13.06 4.59 -2.64
N ILE A 73 13.85 5.41 -1.96
CA ILE A 73 14.95 6.16 -2.58
C ILE A 73 16.24 6.03 -1.78
N ASN A 74 17.38 6.10 -2.49
CA ASN A 74 18.69 6.19 -1.85
C ASN A 74 18.85 7.55 -1.15
N ASP A 75 19.32 7.52 0.10
CA ASP A 75 19.46 8.72 0.96
C ASP A 75 20.27 9.85 0.31
N GLN A 76 21.39 9.50 -0.33
CA GLN A 76 22.29 10.46 -0.96
C GLN A 76 21.72 11.12 -2.23
N LYS A 77 20.59 10.62 -2.75
CA LYS A 77 20.01 10.99 -4.05
C LYS A 77 18.63 11.63 -3.97
N LYS A 78 18.12 11.84 -2.76
CA LYS A 78 16.76 12.33 -2.50
C LYS A 78 16.47 13.66 -3.21
N ASP A 79 17.37 14.61 -3.13
CA ASP A 79 17.19 15.92 -3.76
C ASP A 79 17.33 15.87 -5.29
N GLN A 80 18.18 15.01 -5.81
CA GLN A 80 18.40 14.84 -7.26
C GLN A 80 17.12 14.37 -7.96
N HIS A 81 16.34 13.50 -7.36
CA HIS A 81 15.15 12.91 -7.98
C HIS A 81 13.85 13.65 -7.66
N LYS A 82 13.87 14.61 -6.74
CA LYS A 82 12.67 15.31 -6.26
C LYS A 82 11.81 15.89 -7.38
N LYS A 83 12.44 16.52 -8.38
CA LYS A 83 11.73 17.14 -9.50
C LYS A 83 11.05 16.09 -10.39
N ASN A 84 11.74 15.01 -10.72
CA ASN A 84 11.21 13.96 -11.57
C ASN A 84 10.06 13.22 -10.86
N ILE A 85 10.22 12.95 -9.55
CA ILE A 85 9.16 12.34 -8.72
C ILE A 85 7.93 13.26 -8.67
N SER A 86 8.10 14.58 -8.50
CA SER A 86 6.98 15.52 -8.50
C SER A 86 6.24 15.53 -9.84
N HIS A 87 6.94 15.52 -10.97
CA HIS A 87 6.32 15.47 -12.29
C HIS A 87 5.61 14.14 -12.54
N PHE A 88 6.20 13.04 -12.10
CA PHE A 88 5.58 11.71 -12.16
C PHE A 88 4.25 11.66 -11.38
N LEU A 89 4.24 12.14 -10.14
CA LEU A 89 3.03 12.16 -9.31
C LEU A 89 1.97 13.10 -9.88
N ALA A 90 2.35 14.29 -10.36
CA ALA A 90 1.43 15.22 -11.01
C ALA A 90 0.78 14.56 -12.25
N TYR A 91 1.57 13.88 -13.06
CA TYR A 91 1.04 13.17 -14.23
C TYR A 91 0.05 12.05 -13.86
N LEU A 92 0.32 11.29 -12.79
CA LEU A 92 -0.63 10.26 -12.32
C LEU A 92 -1.97 10.89 -11.90
N TRP A 93 -1.95 12.02 -11.20
CA TRP A 93 -3.17 12.76 -10.85
C TRP A 93 -3.88 13.32 -12.09
N ASP A 94 -3.15 13.89 -13.04
CA ASP A 94 -3.70 14.44 -14.29
C ASP A 94 -4.45 13.40 -15.12
N ILE A 95 -3.97 12.14 -15.11
CA ILE A 95 -4.67 11.02 -15.80
C ILE A 95 -5.75 10.37 -14.93
N GLY A 96 -6.06 10.95 -13.75
CA GLY A 96 -7.14 10.52 -12.88
C GLY A 96 -6.83 9.30 -12.02
N ILE A 97 -5.55 9.05 -11.72
CA ILE A 97 -5.13 8.07 -10.70
C ILE A 97 -4.99 8.82 -9.37
N GLU A 98 -5.84 8.49 -8.40
CA GLU A 98 -5.73 9.00 -7.04
C GLU A 98 -4.58 8.27 -6.34
N VAL A 99 -3.46 8.98 -6.15
CA VAL A 99 -2.25 8.44 -5.53
C VAL A 99 -2.07 8.99 -4.13
N SER A 100 -2.08 8.10 -3.16
CA SER A 100 -1.54 8.36 -1.82
C SER A 100 -0.10 7.87 -1.80
N HIS A 101 0.87 8.75 -1.50
CA HIS A 101 2.26 8.39 -1.63
C HIS A 101 3.12 8.81 -0.44
N SER A 102 4.22 8.09 -0.27
CA SER A 102 5.33 8.48 0.59
C SER A 102 6.66 8.24 -0.11
N THR A 103 7.62 9.15 0.11
CA THR A 103 9.00 9.00 -0.39
C THR A 103 9.92 8.83 0.81
N ARG A 104 10.55 7.67 0.93
CA ARG A 104 11.34 7.28 2.10
C ARG A 104 12.62 6.56 1.71
N THR A 105 13.62 6.68 2.55
CA THR A 105 14.80 5.79 2.56
C THR A 105 14.51 4.53 3.38
N ILE A 106 15.34 3.49 3.26
CA ILE A 106 15.21 2.28 4.10
C ILE A 106 15.28 2.67 5.58
N LYS A 107 16.20 3.56 5.94
CA LYS A 107 16.36 4.03 7.31
C LYS A 107 15.09 4.71 7.85
N GLU A 108 14.47 5.58 7.04
CA GLU A 108 13.20 6.24 7.40
C GLU A 108 12.07 5.20 7.55
N CYS A 109 11.98 4.21 6.64
CA CYS A 109 11.00 3.13 6.75
C CYS A 109 11.12 2.37 8.08
N ILE A 110 12.34 2.00 8.48
CA ILE A 110 12.57 1.31 9.74
C ILE A 110 12.26 2.21 10.94
N THR A 111 12.77 3.45 10.93
CA THR A 111 12.59 4.38 12.05
C THR A 111 11.12 4.73 12.28
N GLU A 112 10.39 5.07 11.22
CA GLU A 112 8.98 5.44 11.32
C GLU A 112 8.10 4.21 11.56
N GLY A 113 8.38 3.08 10.88
CA GLY A 113 7.66 1.83 11.08
C GLY A 113 7.83 1.26 12.49
N SER A 114 8.98 1.50 13.16
CA SER A 114 9.19 1.09 14.57
C SER A 114 8.41 1.93 15.59
N ARG A 115 7.88 3.09 15.17
CA ARG A 115 7.14 4.02 16.04
C ARG A 115 5.64 4.01 15.78
N ASP A 116 5.23 3.65 14.57
CA ASP A 116 3.84 3.68 14.12
C ASP A 116 3.44 2.32 13.56
N ILE A 117 2.49 1.68 14.22
CA ILE A 117 1.98 0.37 13.85
C ILE A 117 1.28 0.38 12.49
N SER A 118 0.69 1.51 12.08
CA SER A 118 0.05 1.67 10.78
C SER A 118 1.09 1.66 9.66
N ILE A 119 2.24 2.32 9.87
CA ILE A 119 3.37 2.28 8.92
C ILE A 119 3.96 0.87 8.88
N ALA A 120 4.13 0.22 10.04
CA ALA A 120 4.63 -1.15 10.12
C ALA A 120 3.74 -2.12 9.31
N THR A 121 2.42 -2.07 9.49
CA THR A 121 1.48 -2.91 8.73
C THR A 121 1.51 -2.60 7.24
N THR A 122 1.61 -1.33 6.86
CA THR A 122 1.75 -0.90 5.46
C THR A 122 3.01 -1.49 4.82
N LEU A 123 4.13 -1.53 5.53
CA LEU A 123 5.38 -2.14 5.06
C LEU A 123 5.28 -3.67 4.94
N LEU A 124 4.56 -4.34 5.85
CA LEU A 124 4.29 -5.79 5.76
C LEU A 124 3.46 -6.17 4.52
N GLU A 125 2.69 -5.24 3.98
CA GLU A 125 1.85 -5.42 2.79
C GLU A 125 2.54 -4.98 1.49
N SER A 126 3.82 -4.64 1.56
CA SER A 126 4.57 -4.13 0.43
C SER A 126 4.73 -5.15 -0.70
N ARG A 127 4.57 -4.67 -1.94
CA ARG A 127 4.74 -5.41 -3.18
C ARG A 127 5.55 -4.61 -4.18
N TYR A 128 6.60 -5.19 -4.72
CA TYR A 128 7.42 -4.57 -5.75
C TYR A 128 6.61 -4.30 -7.03
N ILE A 129 6.75 -3.10 -7.61
CA ILE A 129 6.20 -2.73 -8.92
C ILE A 129 7.33 -2.62 -9.95
N SER A 130 8.28 -1.71 -9.73
CA SER A 130 9.35 -1.40 -10.70
C SER A 130 10.53 -0.68 -10.06
N GLY A 131 11.59 -0.45 -10.84
CA GLY A 131 12.83 0.20 -10.39
C GLY A 131 13.81 -0.77 -9.76
N SER A 132 14.54 -0.37 -8.74
CA SER A 132 15.58 -1.20 -8.10
C SER A 132 14.99 -2.31 -7.25
N LYS A 133 14.93 -3.53 -7.81
CA LYS A 133 14.51 -4.72 -7.08
C LYS A 133 15.42 -5.02 -5.89
N LYS A 134 16.72 -4.76 -6.04
CA LYS A 134 17.71 -4.92 -4.96
C LYS A 134 17.38 -4.03 -3.74
N MET A 135 16.93 -2.79 -3.96
CA MET A 135 16.53 -1.91 -2.86
C MET A 135 15.29 -2.43 -2.15
N PHE A 136 14.31 -2.94 -2.90
CA PHE A 136 13.13 -3.57 -2.31
C PHE A 136 13.49 -4.80 -1.46
N GLU A 137 14.29 -5.71 -2.01
CA GLU A 137 14.75 -6.91 -1.29
C GLU A 137 15.54 -6.55 -0.03
N ASN A 138 16.38 -5.48 -0.10
CA ASN A 138 17.11 -4.98 1.04
C ASN A 138 16.18 -4.37 2.11
N LEU A 139 15.11 -3.66 1.70
CA LEU A 139 14.10 -3.17 2.63
C LEU A 139 13.46 -4.34 3.40
N ILE A 140 12.98 -5.36 2.68
CA ILE A 140 12.33 -6.53 3.30
C ILE A 140 13.30 -7.22 4.27
N LYS A 141 14.51 -7.51 3.82
CA LYS A 141 15.55 -8.10 4.67
C LYS A 141 15.83 -7.26 5.92
N THR A 142 15.91 -5.93 5.77
CA THR A 142 16.17 -5.04 6.91
C THR A 142 15.02 -5.03 7.90
N ILE A 143 13.75 -5.10 7.44
CA ILE A 143 12.58 -5.24 8.30
C ILE A 143 12.64 -6.54 9.11
N ASP A 144 12.98 -7.65 8.47
CA ASP A 144 13.02 -8.98 9.10
C ASP A 144 14.17 -9.10 10.13
N GLU A 145 15.33 -8.52 9.82
CA GLU A 145 16.53 -8.60 10.66
C GLU A 145 16.58 -7.51 11.76
N SER A 146 15.77 -6.46 11.66
CA SER A 146 15.82 -5.33 12.58
C SER A 146 15.25 -5.67 13.95
N LYS A 147 16.09 -5.68 14.97
CA LYS A 147 15.67 -5.84 16.38
C LYS A 147 14.82 -4.68 16.89
N SER A 148 14.90 -3.52 16.26
CA SER A 148 14.10 -2.33 16.61
C SER A 148 12.72 -2.33 15.95
N PHE A 149 12.48 -3.19 14.96
CA PHE A 149 11.20 -3.28 14.29
C PHE A 149 10.30 -4.29 15.01
N TRP A 150 9.40 -3.82 15.80
CA TRP A 150 8.36 -4.53 16.57
C TRP A 150 8.67 -6.01 16.89
N SER A 151 8.86 -6.35 18.17
CA SER A 151 8.82 -7.76 18.59
C SER A 151 7.43 -8.34 18.31
N ASN A 152 7.32 -9.66 18.18
CA ASN A 152 6.01 -10.30 17.98
C ASN A 152 5.01 -9.93 19.09
N LYS A 153 5.48 -9.87 20.33
CA LYS A 153 4.65 -9.51 21.49
C LYS A 153 4.16 -8.05 21.40
N ASP A 154 5.06 -7.11 21.13
CA ASP A 154 4.73 -5.68 21.11
C ASP A 154 3.83 -5.37 19.91
N PHE A 155 4.09 -5.99 18.74
CA PHE A 155 3.23 -5.88 17.56
C PHE A 155 1.81 -6.38 17.85
N TYR A 156 1.69 -7.55 18.49
CA TYR A 156 0.39 -8.09 18.88
C TYR A 156 -0.35 -7.14 19.82
N GLN A 157 0.32 -6.68 20.89
CA GLN A 157 -0.29 -5.80 21.88
C GLN A 157 -0.78 -4.49 21.25
N GLU A 158 0.05 -3.84 20.44
CA GLU A 158 -0.33 -2.60 19.78
C GLU A 158 -1.48 -2.78 18.77
N LYS A 159 -1.53 -3.93 18.07
CA LYS A 159 -2.67 -4.25 17.19
C LYS A 159 -3.96 -4.49 17.96
N VAL A 160 -3.89 -5.10 19.13
CA VAL A 160 -5.06 -5.25 20.02
C VAL A 160 -5.51 -3.89 20.53
N ASP A 161 -4.59 -3.03 20.95
CA ASP A 161 -4.91 -1.69 21.47
C ASP A 161 -5.51 -0.79 20.37
N GLU A 162 -4.96 -0.87 19.15
CA GLU A 162 -5.54 -0.21 17.97
C GLU A 162 -6.97 -0.69 17.70
N GLN A 163 -7.21 -2.01 17.73
CA GLN A 163 -8.53 -2.59 17.52
C GLN A 163 -9.53 -2.13 18.57
N ILE A 164 -9.15 -2.14 19.84
CA ILE A 164 -9.99 -1.65 20.95
C ILE A 164 -10.34 -0.19 20.73
N LYS A 165 -9.37 0.67 20.47
CA LYS A 165 -9.59 2.10 20.18
C LYS A 165 -10.54 2.32 19.01
N ARG A 166 -10.39 1.55 17.94
CA ARG A 166 -11.24 1.59 16.76
C ARG A 166 -12.67 1.14 17.07
N HIS A 167 -12.85 0.03 17.78
CA HIS A 167 -14.17 -0.46 18.16
C HIS A 167 -14.92 0.52 19.07
N LEU A 168 -14.23 1.23 19.96
CA LEU A 168 -14.83 2.28 20.80
C LEU A 168 -15.46 3.41 19.97
N GLN A 169 -14.89 3.76 18.83
CA GLN A 169 -15.46 4.77 17.92
C GLN A 169 -16.83 4.35 17.36
N PHE A 170 -17.13 3.05 17.38
CA PHE A 170 -18.40 2.45 16.95
C PHE A 170 -19.24 1.95 18.12
N ASN A 171 -19.03 2.48 19.34
CA ASN A 171 -19.72 2.03 20.56
C ASN A 171 -19.61 0.52 20.83
N ASN A 172 -18.54 -0.13 20.38
CA ASN A 172 -18.33 -1.58 20.47
C ASN A 172 -19.47 -2.43 19.87
N THR A 173 -20.21 -1.90 18.89
CA THR A 173 -21.31 -2.63 18.26
C THR A 173 -21.17 -2.66 16.74
N ALA A 174 -21.54 -3.80 16.15
CA ALA A 174 -21.71 -3.94 14.70
C ALA A 174 -23.12 -3.49 14.24
N TYR A 175 -24.04 -3.26 15.17
CA TYR A 175 -25.46 -2.97 14.90
C TYR A 175 -25.76 -1.47 14.88
N ASN A 176 -24.99 -0.71 14.08
CA ASN A 176 -25.30 0.68 13.81
C ASN A 176 -26.32 0.81 12.67
N LEU A 177 -27.08 1.91 12.64
CA LEU A 177 -28.04 2.20 11.55
C LEU A 177 -27.35 2.20 10.18
N GLU A 178 -26.11 2.70 10.11
CA GLU A 178 -25.23 2.63 8.94
C GLU A 178 -23.96 1.89 9.34
N PRO A 179 -23.90 0.56 9.16
CA PRO A 179 -22.75 -0.23 9.58
C PRO A 179 -21.52 0.07 8.70
N ASP A 180 -20.40 0.39 9.34
CA ASP A 180 -19.12 0.52 8.65
C ASP A 180 -18.51 -0.88 8.42
N ILE A 181 -18.58 -1.37 7.18
CA ILE A 181 -18.07 -2.68 6.77
C ILE A 181 -16.55 -2.75 6.72
N LYS A 182 -15.85 -1.62 6.83
CA LYS A 182 -14.38 -1.56 6.82
C LYS A 182 -13.80 -1.49 8.23
N ASN A 183 -14.35 -0.63 9.10
CA ASN A 183 -13.73 -0.29 10.37
C ASN A 183 -14.53 -0.70 11.61
N GLY A 184 -15.84 -0.96 11.49
CA GLY A 184 -16.69 -1.37 12.60
C GLY A 184 -16.27 -2.73 13.20
N PRO A 185 -16.77 -3.08 14.40
CA PRO A 185 -16.53 -4.39 14.99
C PRO A 185 -17.00 -5.54 14.08
N GLY A 186 -16.15 -6.58 13.90
CA GLY A 186 -16.41 -7.71 13.00
C GLY A 186 -16.26 -7.41 11.51
N SER A 187 -15.70 -6.25 11.15
CA SER A 187 -15.55 -5.79 9.77
C SER A 187 -14.22 -6.23 9.12
N LEU A 188 -13.99 -5.78 7.90
CA LEU A 188 -12.81 -6.10 7.08
C LEU A 188 -11.48 -5.81 7.81
N ARG A 189 -11.41 -4.74 8.61
CA ARG A 189 -10.20 -4.38 9.35
C ARG A 189 -9.83 -5.42 10.42
N ASP A 190 -10.80 -6.09 11.01
CA ASP A 190 -10.55 -7.16 11.98
C ASP A 190 -9.95 -8.39 11.29
N LEU A 191 -10.42 -8.73 10.08
CA LEU A 191 -9.81 -9.77 9.26
C LEU A 191 -8.37 -9.39 8.87
N HIS A 192 -8.14 -8.15 8.44
CA HIS A 192 -6.79 -7.68 8.13
C HIS A 192 -5.86 -7.78 9.35
N THR A 193 -6.35 -7.51 10.56
CA THR A 193 -5.55 -7.66 11.78
C THR A 193 -5.04 -9.09 11.93
N ILE A 194 -5.88 -10.10 11.67
CA ILE A 194 -5.47 -11.50 11.70
C ILE A 194 -4.38 -11.77 10.65
N PHE A 195 -4.55 -11.29 9.41
CA PHE A 195 -3.55 -11.46 8.36
C PHE A 195 -2.21 -10.79 8.68
N TRP A 196 -2.23 -9.61 9.28
CA TRP A 196 -0.99 -8.93 9.69
C TRP A 196 -0.26 -9.69 10.80
N LEU A 197 -0.99 -10.23 11.76
CA LEU A 197 -0.43 -11.09 12.79
C LEU A 197 0.20 -12.34 12.17
N CYS A 198 -0.50 -13.04 11.27
CA CYS A 198 0.02 -14.22 10.57
C CYS A 198 1.25 -13.92 9.71
N LYS A 199 1.37 -12.71 9.15
CA LYS A 199 2.57 -12.30 8.40
C LYS A 199 3.75 -11.95 9.30
N LYS A 200 3.47 -11.49 10.51
CA LYS A 200 4.52 -11.07 11.45
C LYS A 200 5.10 -12.25 12.21
N PHE A 201 4.32 -13.31 12.49
CA PHE A 201 4.74 -14.52 13.20
C PHE A 201 5.28 -15.61 12.26
#